data_c65c718f2d96554f1c9d973731554b5a
#
_entry.id   c65c718f2d96554f1c9d973731554b5a
#
_cell.length_a   1.000
_cell.length_b   1.000
_cell.length_c   1.000
_cell.angle_alpha   90.00
_cell.angle_beta   90.00
_cell.angle_gamma   90.00
#
_symmetry.space_group_name_H-M   'P 1'
#
loop_
_entity.id
_entity.type
_entity.pdbx_description
1 polymer ?
#
loop_
_entity_poly.entity_id
_entity_poly.type
_entity_poly.pdbx_seq_one_letter_code
_entity_poly.pdbx_strand_id
1 'polypeptide(L)'
;QLFVKPGYVVPMNYHFTTTKSHIVLNGGIVEEILIDEGLKVTSSHPFKGNIDIEKLKAVIKKYGPEKIAFFRFEAGTNLIGGQPFSLENMAEVRKVCEEYGILVVLDASLLADNLYFIKTREEKCKTMSIREITRAMSDLSDIIYFSARKLGCARGGGICTNSKDLYLKIRELVPLYEGFLTYGGMSVREM
;
A
#
# COMPACT_ATOMS: atom_id res chain seq x y z
N GLN A 1 -10.76 5.37 8.72
CA GLN A 1 -11.47 6.48 9.37
C GLN A 1 -11.64 7.67 8.42
N LEU A 2 -10.56 8.21 7.84
CA LEU A 2 -10.63 9.41 7.01
C LEU A 2 -11.36 9.18 5.68
N PHE A 3 -11.08 8.06 5.03
CA PHE A 3 -11.51 7.78 3.65
C PHE A 3 -12.62 6.72 3.56
N VAL A 4 -12.60 5.72 4.45
CA VAL A 4 -13.54 4.60 4.39
C VAL A 4 -14.85 4.98 5.08
N LYS A 5 -15.95 4.86 4.35
CA LYS A 5 -17.32 5.00 4.83
C LYS A 5 -18.08 3.68 4.57
N PRO A 6 -19.23 3.44 5.20
CA PRO A 6 -20.03 2.25 4.91
C PRO A 6 -20.30 2.09 3.40
N GLY A 7 -20.03 0.91 2.88
CA GLY A 7 -20.18 0.58 1.46
C GLY A 7 -19.07 1.08 0.52
N TYR A 8 -18.04 1.77 1.05
CA TYR A 8 -16.86 2.12 0.24
C TYR A 8 -15.94 0.91 0.08
N VAL A 9 -15.21 0.89 -1.02
CA VAL A 9 -14.35 -0.22 -1.43
C VAL A 9 -12.88 0.19 -1.39
N VAL A 10 -12.03 -0.72 -0.94
CA VAL A 10 -10.57 -0.57 -0.99
C VAL A 10 -10.00 -1.74 -1.79
N PRO A 11 -9.72 -1.54 -3.09
CA PRO A 11 -8.97 -2.52 -3.86
C PRO A 11 -7.51 -2.53 -3.44
N MET A 12 -6.91 -3.73 -3.40
CA MET A 12 -5.51 -3.92 -2.99
C MET A 12 -4.93 -5.20 -3.61
N ASN A 13 -3.60 -5.33 -3.61
CA ASN A 13 -2.99 -6.59 -4.02
C ASN A 13 -3.44 -7.74 -3.10
N TYR A 14 -3.16 -7.65 -1.82
CA TYR A 14 -3.70 -8.57 -0.83
C TYR A 14 -3.85 -7.85 0.52
N HIS A 15 -4.72 -8.35 1.37
CA HIS A 15 -4.94 -7.71 2.66
C HIS A 15 -3.83 -8.06 3.66
N PHE A 16 -3.57 -7.13 4.57
CA PHE A 16 -2.98 -7.43 5.87
C PHE A 16 -4.09 -7.44 6.93
N THR A 17 -3.98 -8.33 7.92
CA THR A 17 -5.07 -8.61 8.88
C THR A 17 -5.62 -7.35 9.55
N THR A 18 -4.75 -6.50 10.11
CA THR A 18 -5.18 -5.28 10.80
C THR A 18 -5.78 -4.26 9.83
N THR A 19 -5.22 -4.10 8.64
CA THR A 19 -5.76 -3.19 7.61
C THR A 19 -7.17 -3.60 7.21
N LYS A 20 -7.39 -4.89 6.93
CA LYS A 20 -8.73 -5.42 6.62
C LYS A 20 -9.69 -5.19 7.76
N SER A 21 -9.27 -5.45 9.01
CA SER A 21 -10.10 -5.22 10.19
C SER A 21 -10.55 -3.76 10.31
N HIS A 22 -9.64 -2.81 10.13
CA HIS A 22 -9.98 -1.38 10.17
C HIS A 22 -10.93 -0.96 9.05
N ILE A 23 -10.78 -1.50 7.84
CA ILE A 23 -11.69 -1.23 6.72
C ILE A 23 -13.08 -1.76 7.05
N VAL A 24 -13.19 -3.02 7.46
CA VAL A 24 -14.46 -3.68 7.76
C VAL A 24 -15.17 -3.03 8.95
N LEU A 25 -14.45 -2.66 10.01
CA LEU A 25 -15.00 -1.95 11.17
C LEU A 25 -15.61 -0.58 10.81
N ASN A 26 -15.14 0.05 9.72
CA ASN A 26 -15.74 1.27 9.18
C ASN A 26 -16.83 1.00 8.13
N GLY A 27 -17.28 -0.26 8.00
CA GLY A 27 -18.29 -0.66 7.02
C GLY A 27 -17.80 -0.72 5.58
N GLY A 28 -16.48 -0.68 5.36
CA GLY A 28 -15.88 -0.79 4.04
C GLY A 28 -15.74 -2.23 3.55
N ILE A 29 -15.49 -2.36 2.25
CA ILE A 29 -15.31 -3.62 1.53
C ILE A 29 -13.86 -3.71 1.06
N VAL A 30 -13.23 -4.86 1.22
CA VAL A 30 -11.91 -5.16 0.66
C VAL A 30 -12.07 -5.99 -0.60
N GLU A 31 -11.47 -5.54 -1.71
CA GLU A 31 -11.38 -6.31 -2.96
C GLU A 31 -9.90 -6.65 -3.23
N GLU A 32 -9.59 -7.94 -3.18
CA GLU A 32 -8.26 -8.45 -3.46
C GLU A 32 -8.13 -8.74 -4.94
N ILE A 33 -7.22 -8.02 -5.60
CA ILE A 33 -7.08 -8.03 -7.05
C ILE A 33 -5.67 -8.42 -7.51
N LEU A 34 -5.09 -9.36 -6.77
CA LEU A 34 -3.81 -9.97 -7.08
C LEU A 34 -3.88 -10.71 -8.42
N ILE A 35 -2.76 -10.80 -9.14
CA ILE A 35 -2.64 -11.71 -10.29
C ILE A 35 -2.84 -13.17 -9.85
N ASP A 36 -3.30 -14.01 -10.74
CA ASP A 36 -3.63 -15.41 -10.42
C ASP A 36 -2.40 -16.23 -9.95
N GLU A 37 -1.20 -15.88 -10.42
CA GLU A 37 0.07 -16.46 -9.99
C GLU A 37 0.39 -16.18 -8.53
N GLY A 38 -0.16 -15.12 -7.96
CA GLY A 38 0.11 -14.70 -6.59
C GLY A 38 -0.21 -15.75 -5.54
N LEU A 39 -1.28 -16.51 -5.74
CA LEU A 39 -1.73 -17.56 -4.83
C LEU A 39 -1.23 -18.97 -5.20
N LYS A 40 -0.53 -19.13 -6.31
CA LYS A 40 0.03 -20.42 -6.73
C LYS A 40 1.41 -20.62 -6.12
N VAL A 41 1.55 -21.52 -5.15
CA VAL A 41 2.83 -21.83 -4.49
C VAL A 41 3.91 -22.24 -5.48
N THR A 42 3.55 -23.04 -6.47
CA THR A 42 4.47 -23.58 -7.49
C THR A 42 4.84 -22.61 -8.61
N SER A 43 4.20 -21.44 -8.68
CA SER A 43 4.49 -20.46 -9.72
C SER A 43 5.85 -19.81 -9.49
N SER A 44 6.64 -19.72 -10.57
CA SER A 44 7.94 -19.03 -10.62
C SER A 44 7.82 -17.56 -11.06
N HIS A 45 6.60 -17.00 -11.09
CA HIS A 45 6.40 -15.60 -11.49
C HIS A 45 7.25 -14.67 -10.61
N PRO A 46 8.07 -13.76 -11.20
CA PRO A 46 9.03 -12.96 -10.44
C PRO A 46 8.39 -11.95 -9.49
N PHE A 47 7.15 -11.52 -9.78
CA PHE A 47 6.42 -10.49 -9.04
C PHE A 47 5.00 -10.97 -8.73
N LYS A 48 4.89 -11.93 -7.84
CA LYS A 48 3.61 -12.54 -7.43
C LYS A 48 2.70 -11.58 -6.65
N GLY A 49 3.24 -10.47 -6.15
CA GLY A 49 2.49 -9.39 -5.51
C GLY A 49 1.87 -8.38 -6.48
N ASN A 50 2.04 -8.57 -7.80
CA ASN A 50 1.45 -7.68 -8.82
C ASN A 50 -0.07 -7.67 -8.79
N ILE A 51 -0.61 -6.53 -9.19
CA ILE A 51 -2.03 -6.28 -9.39
C ILE A 51 -2.43 -6.73 -10.80
N ASP A 52 -3.57 -7.38 -10.89
CA ASP A 52 -4.27 -7.61 -12.14
C ASP A 52 -5.04 -6.33 -12.54
N ILE A 53 -4.56 -5.66 -13.59
CA ILE A 53 -5.11 -4.38 -14.05
C ILE A 53 -6.56 -4.52 -14.52
N GLU A 54 -6.91 -5.64 -15.14
CA GLU A 54 -8.29 -5.86 -15.61
C GLU A 54 -9.24 -6.11 -14.40
N LYS A 55 -8.78 -6.81 -13.36
CA LYS A 55 -9.53 -6.91 -12.11
C LYS A 55 -9.72 -5.53 -11.46
N LEU A 56 -8.70 -4.65 -11.48
CA LEU A 56 -8.83 -3.28 -10.96
C LEU A 56 -9.91 -2.50 -11.71
N LYS A 57 -9.86 -2.50 -13.03
CA LYS A 57 -10.88 -1.85 -13.88
C LYS A 57 -12.28 -2.43 -13.65
N ALA A 58 -12.39 -3.74 -13.51
CA ALA A 58 -13.65 -4.42 -13.21
C ALA A 58 -14.22 -3.98 -11.86
N VAL A 59 -13.39 -3.85 -10.82
CA VAL A 59 -13.80 -3.34 -9.50
C VAL A 59 -14.30 -1.88 -9.61
N ILE A 60 -13.56 -1.01 -10.29
CA ILE A 60 -13.96 0.39 -10.50
C ILE A 60 -15.31 0.46 -11.25
N LYS A 61 -15.47 -0.35 -12.30
CA LYS A 61 -16.73 -0.42 -13.06
C LYS A 61 -17.90 -0.96 -12.21
N LYS A 62 -17.64 -1.97 -11.36
CA LYS A 62 -18.66 -2.63 -10.53
C LYS A 62 -19.25 -1.69 -9.48
N TYR A 63 -18.40 -0.90 -8.83
CA TYR A 63 -18.79 -0.11 -7.67
C TYR A 63 -18.97 1.39 -7.97
N GLY A 64 -18.40 1.87 -9.05
CA GLY A 64 -18.24 3.29 -9.37
C GLY A 64 -17.00 3.91 -8.72
N PRO A 65 -16.27 4.80 -9.41
CA PRO A 65 -15.05 5.40 -8.89
C PRO A 65 -15.29 6.19 -7.60
N GLU A 66 -16.46 6.79 -7.42
CA GLU A 66 -16.85 7.57 -6.23
C GLU A 66 -17.01 6.68 -4.97
N LYS A 67 -17.11 5.37 -5.13
CA LYS A 67 -17.14 4.39 -4.03
C LYS A 67 -15.77 3.80 -3.71
N ILE A 68 -14.74 4.06 -4.52
CA ILE A 68 -13.39 3.63 -4.21
C ILE A 68 -12.79 4.61 -3.22
N ALA A 69 -12.55 4.15 -1.99
CA ALA A 69 -11.99 5.00 -0.93
C ALA A 69 -10.55 5.41 -1.24
N PHE A 70 -9.75 4.48 -1.67
CA PHE A 70 -8.37 4.59 -2.17
C PHE A 70 -7.93 3.23 -2.68
N PHE A 71 -6.90 3.18 -3.50
CA PHE A 71 -6.17 1.96 -3.85
C PHE A 71 -5.01 1.74 -2.86
N ARG A 72 -4.74 0.48 -2.44
CA ARG A 72 -3.62 0.17 -1.54
C ARG A 72 -2.69 -0.88 -2.14
N PHE A 73 -1.40 -0.52 -2.24
CA PHE A 73 -0.31 -1.48 -2.37
C PHE A 73 0.23 -1.90 -1.02
N GLU A 74 0.57 -3.17 -0.86
CA GLU A 74 1.41 -3.68 0.22
C GLU A 74 2.74 -4.15 -0.35
N ALA A 75 3.80 -3.40 -0.09
CA ALA A 75 5.15 -3.78 -0.49
C ALA A 75 5.61 -5.02 0.29
N GLY A 76 6.06 -6.04 -0.46
CA GLY A 76 6.36 -7.34 0.12
C GLY A 76 5.11 -7.98 0.74
N THR A 77 4.10 -8.25 -0.07
CA THR A 77 2.76 -8.76 0.32
C THR A 77 2.83 -9.87 1.37
N ASN A 78 2.62 -9.52 2.62
CA ASN A 78 2.99 -10.32 3.80
C ASN A 78 2.32 -11.70 3.81
N LEU A 79 0.98 -11.75 3.70
CA LEU A 79 0.20 -12.98 3.88
C LEU A 79 0.35 -14.01 2.74
N ILE A 80 1.04 -13.66 1.67
CA ILE A 80 1.41 -14.59 0.61
C ILE A 80 2.93 -14.87 0.60
N GLY A 81 3.58 -14.71 1.75
CA GLY A 81 5.01 -15.03 1.93
C GLY A 81 5.95 -13.90 1.51
N GLY A 82 5.56 -12.64 1.67
CA GLY A 82 6.42 -11.49 1.37
C GLY A 82 6.65 -11.27 -0.13
N GLN A 83 5.70 -11.66 -0.98
CA GLN A 83 5.88 -11.59 -2.44
C GLN A 83 5.91 -10.14 -2.93
N PRO A 84 6.89 -9.78 -3.77
CA PRO A 84 7.04 -8.43 -4.28
C PRO A 84 6.10 -8.13 -5.44
N PHE A 85 5.83 -6.85 -5.66
CA PHE A 85 5.30 -6.31 -6.92
C PHE A 85 6.37 -5.49 -7.65
N SER A 86 6.20 -5.33 -8.97
CA SER A 86 7.13 -4.59 -9.83
C SER A 86 6.84 -3.08 -9.84
N LEU A 87 7.86 -2.27 -10.10
CA LEU A 87 7.69 -0.82 -10.30
C LEU A 87 6.84 -0.53 -11.54
N GLU A 88 6.97 -1.34 -12.59
CA GLU A 88 6.17 -1.23 -13.81
C GLU A 88 4.68 -1.44 -13.52
N ASN A 89 4.31 -2.49 -12.78
CA ASN A 89 2.92 -2.72 -12.39
C ASN A 89 2.37 -1.60 -11.50
N MET A 90 3.20 -1.06 -10.60
CA MET A 90 2.80 0.10 -9.80
C MET A 90 2.49 1.32 -10.66
N ALA A 91 3.29 1.57 -11.71
CA ALA A 91 3.05 2.65 -12.65
C ALA A 91 1.77 2.46 -13.47
N GLU A 92 1.48 1.22 -13.90
CA GLU A 92 0.22 0.89 -14.58
C GLU A 92 -1.01 1.15 -13.70
N VAL A 93 -0.96 0.70 -12.43
CA VAL A 93 -2.02 0.97 -11.46
C VAL A 93 -2.17 2.47 -11.22
N ARG A 94 -1.07 3.21 -11.06
CA ARG A 94 -1.11 4.67 -10.87
C ARG A 94 -1.84 5.34 -12.03
N LYS A 95 -1.53 4.96 -13.27
CA LYS A 95 -2.20 5.50 -14.47
C LYS A 95 -3.71 5.27 -14.41
N VAL A 96 -4.16 4.05 -14.09
CA VAL A 96 -5.60 3.77 -13.95
C VAL A 96 -6.20 4.59 -12.82
N CYS A 97 -5.56 4.67 -11.66
CA CYS A 97 -6.07 5.44 -10.53
C CYS A 97 -6.18 6.94 -10.84
N GLU A 98 -5.25 7.51 -11.60
CA GLU A 98 -5.28 8.92 -12.03
C GLU A 98 -6.47 9.21 -12.95
N GLU A 99 -6.79 8.31 -13.89
CA GLU A 99 -7.95 8.45 -14.79
C GLU A 99 -9.26 8.61 -14.04
N TYR A 100 -9.37 8.03 -12.82
CA TYR A 100 -10.59 8.06 -12.01
C TYR A 100 -10.47 8.91 -10.74
N GLY A 101 -9.38 9.63 -10.53
CA GLY A 101 -9.15 10.43 -9.33
C GLY A 101 -9.04 9.62 -8.03
N ILE A 102 -8.58 8.37 -8.11
CA ILE A 102 -8.41 7.46 -6.98
C ILE A 102 -7.04 7.66 -6.35
N LEU A 103 -6.98 7.88 -5.04
CA LEU A 103 -5.71 7.97 -4.30
C LEU A 103 -4.99 6.63 -4.27
N VAL A 104 -3.66 6.66 -4.43
CA VAL A 104 -2.77 5.50 -4.28
C VAL A 104 -2.07 5.57 -2.93
N VAL A 105 -2.26 4.55 -2.13
CA VAL A 105 -1.66 4.40 -0.79
C VAL A 105 -0.65 3.25 -0.82
N LEU A 106 0.58 3.50 -0.41
CA LEU A 106 1.64 2.50 -0.28
C LEU A 106 1.84 2.12 1.18
N ASP A 107 1.61 0.86 1.50
CA ASP A 107 2.12 0.24 2.73
C ASP A 107 3.57 -0.19 2.50
N ALA A 108 4.49 0.57 3.04
CA ALA A 108 5.93 0.36 2.92
C ALA A 108 6.52 -0.47 4.08
N SER A 109 5.70 -1.22 4.81
CA SER A 109 6.16 -1.97 6.00
C SER A 109 7.21 -3.04 5.69
N LEU A 110 7.20 -3.63 4.49
CA LEU A 110 8.22 -4.59 4.01
C LEU A 110 8.92 -4.05 2.74
N LEU A 111 9.12 -2.74 2.69
CA LEU A 111 9.65 -2.06 1.51
C LEU A 111 11.03 -2.57 1.09
N ALA A 112 11.91 -2.88 2.05
CA ALA A 112 13.29 -3.27 1.77
C ALA A 112 13.38 -4.51 0.87
N ASP A 113 12.59 -5.54 1.16
CA ASP A 113 12.54 -6.77 0.37
C ASP A 113 11.99 -6.50 -1.03
N ASN A 114 10.91 -5.70 -1.12
CA ASN A 114 10.31 -5.34 -2.40
C ASN A 114 11.30 -4.57 -3.29
N LEU A 115 12.03 -3.60 -2.74
CA LEU A 115 13.06 -2.84 -3.45
C LEU A 115 14.19 -3.73 -3.97
N TYR A 116 14.65 -4.68 -3.15
CA TYR A 116 15.67 -5.64 -3.57
C TYR A 116 15.20 -6.45 -4.78
N PHE A 117 13.98 -6.94 -4.75
CA PHE A 117 13.44 -7.72 -5.86
C PHE A 117 13.17 -6.88 -7.11
N ILE A 118 12.70 -5.64 -6.99
CA ILE A 118 12.62 -4.72 -8.12
C ILE A 118 14.01 -4.54 -8.75
N LYS A 119 15.01 -4.20 -7.93
CA LYS A 119 16.38 -3.97 -8.41
C LYS A 119 16.98 -5.18 -9.10
N THR A 120 16.70 -6.39 -8.61
CA THR A 120 17.34 -7.62 -9.12
C THR A 120 16.59 -8.31 -10.25
N ARG A 121 15.27 -8.11 -10.33
CA ARG A 121 14.41 -8.85 -11.27
C ARG A 121 13.84 -7.98 -12.40
N GLU A 122 13.70 -6.66 -12.18
CA GLU A 122 13.14 -5.75 -13.19
C GLU A 122 14.29 -5.12 -14.00
N GLU A 123 14.35 -5.43 -15.30
CA GLU A 123 15.50 -5.09 -16.15
C GLU A 123 15.84 -3.61 -16.13
N LYS A 124 14.82 -2.75 -16.23
CA LYS A 124 14.96 -1.28 -16.21
C LYS A 124 15.52 -0.74 -14.89
N CYS A 125 15.38 -1.51 -13.81
CA CYS A 125 15.78 -1.09 -12.46
C CYS A 125 17.17 -1.60 -12.03
N LYS A 126 17.79 -2.49 -12.79
CA LYS A 126 19.10 -3.07 -12.45
C LYS A 126 20.22 -2.04 -12.30
N THR A 127 20.18 -0.97 -13.06
CA THR A 127 21.16 0.12 -12.99
C THR A 127 20.82 1.19 -11.97
N MET A 128 19.56 1.24 -11.51
CA MET A 128 19.10 2.22 -10.52
C MET A 128 19.65 1.88 -9.13
N SER A 129 19.95 2.89 -8.33
CA SER A 129 20.18 2.71 -6.89
C SER A 129 18.87 2.41 -6.17
N ILE A 130 18.95 1.80 -4.98
CA ILE A 130 17.79 1.59 -4.10
C ILE A 130 17.07 2.92 -3.81
N ARG A 131 17.84 4.01 -3.63
CA ARG A 131 17.27 5.35 -3.40
C ARG A 131 16.43 5.83 -4.58
N GLU A 132 16.88 5.62 -5.81
CA GLU A 132 16.13 6.01 -7.02
C GLU A 132 14.86 5.18 -7.18
N ILE A 133 14.91 3.86 -6.91
CA ILE A 133 13.71 3.01 -6.93
C ILE A 133 12.73 3.45 -5.85
N THR A 134 13.22 3.71 -4.62
CA THR A 134 12.37 4.23 -3.53
C THR A 134 11.71 5.54 -3.92
N ARG A 135 12.45 6.44 -4.55
CA ARG A 135 11.91 7.72 -5.02
C ARG A 135 10.84 7.52 -6.08
N ALA A 136 11.08 6.65 -7.06
CA ALA A 136 10.11 6.34 -8.11
C ALA A 136 8.81 5.76 -7.52
N MET A 137 8.89 4.84 -6.57
CA MET A 137 7.70 4.32 -5.87
C MET A 137 6.98 5.42 -5.08
N SER A 138 7.73 6.32 -4.44
CA SER A 138 7.16 7.43 -3.69
C SER A 138 6.42 8.41 -4.59
N ASP A 139 6.96 8.71 -5.76
CA ASP A 139 6.36 9.62 -6.73
C ASP A 139 5.06 9.05 -7.34
N LEU A 140 4.87 7.73 -7.31
CA LEU A 140 3.65 7.03 -7.72
C LEU A 140 2.59 6.93 -6.60
N SER A 141 2.87 7.46 -5.40
CA SER A 141 2.01 7.34 -4.23
C SER A 141 1.55 8.69 -3.70
N ASP A 142 0.29 8.79 -3.29
CA ASP A 142 -0.26 9.98 -2.63
C ASP A 142 -0.01 9.95 -1.11
N ILE A 143 -0.05 8.75 -0.53
CA ILE A 143 0.21 8.50 0.89
C ILE A 143 1.11 7.27 1.00
N ILE A 144 2.13 7.37 1.84
CA ILE A 144 3.00 6.25 2.21
C ILE A 144 2.93 6.09 3.72
N TYR A 145 2.75 4.86 4.20
CA TYR A 145 2.91 4.56 5.61
C TYR A 145 3.77 3.33 5.82
N PHE A 146 4.39 3.23 6.97
CA PHE A 146 5.26 2.10 7.29
C PHE A 146 5.27 1.79 8.78
N SER A 147 5.54 0.52 9.08
CA SER A 147 5.83 0.07 10.44
C SER A 147 7.35 0.08 10.68
N ALA A 148 7.80 0.90 11.61
CA ALA A 148 9.22 0.96 11.98
C ALA A 148 9.72 -0.35 12.62
N ARG A 149 8.82 -1.16 13.18
CA ARG A 149 9.16 -2.47 13.76
C ARG A 149 9.75 -3.46 12.74
N LYS A 150 9.40 -3.31 11.47
CA LYS A 150 9.87 -4.19 10.39
C LYS A 150 11.12 -3.62 9.71
N LEU A 151 11.12 -2.32 9.39
CA LEU A 151 12.19 -1.66 8.64
C LEU A 151 13.38 -1.24 9.51
N GLY A 152 13.15 -0.81 10.73
CA GLY A 152 14.18 -0.13 11.51
C GLY A 152 14.41 -0.71 12.89
N CYS A 153 13.74 -1.80 13.25
CA CYS A 153 13.84 -2.40 14.59
C CYS A 153 13.44 -1.43 15.73
N ALA A 154 12.62 -0.42 15.40
CA ALA A 154 12.09 0.56 16.33
C ALA A 154 10.59 0.40 16.54
N ARG A 155 10.04 0.99 17.61
CA ARG A 155 8.59 1.03 17.82
C ARG A 155 7.95 2.14 16.98
N GLY A 156 6.65 1.96 16.66
CA GLY A 156 5.90 2.96 15.93
C GLY A 156 6.02 2.80 14.43
N GLY A 157 5.99 3.89 13.73
CA GLY A 157 6.01 3.98 12.27
C GLY A 157 5.90 5.43 11.81
N GLY A 158 5.53 5.62 10.56
CA GLY A 158 5.33 6.94 9.99
C GLY A 158 4.30 6.93 8.88
N ILE A 159 3.74 8.12 8.63
CA ILE A 159 2.86 8.41 7.49
C ILE A 159 3.44 9.63 6.76
N CYS A 160 3.61 9.52 5.46
CA CYS A 160 4.15 10.57 4.60
C CYS A 160 3.15 10.90 3.49
N THR A 161 3.04 12.18 3.17
CA THR A 161 2.28 12.69 2.02
C THR A 161 2.85 14.03 1.57
N ASN A 162 2.77 14.31 0.28
CA ASN A 162 3.11 15.62 -0.28
C ASN A 162 1.92 16.61 -0.27
N SER A 163 0.72 16.14 0.09
CA SER A 163 -0.48 16.98 0.18
C SER A 163 -0.60 17.59 1.57
N LYS A 164 -0.53 18.93 1.65
CA LYS A 164 -0.75 19.68 2.89
C LYS A 164 -2.13 19.39 3.50
N ASP A 165 -3.16 19.30 2.67
CA ASP A 165 -4.52 19.05 3.14
C ASP A 165 -4.66 17.65 3.74
N LEU A 166 -4.09 16.64 3.10
CA LEU A 166 -4.05 15.26 3.63
C LEU A 166 -3.24 15.23 4.94
N TYR A 167 -2.08 15.89 4.98
CA TYR A 167 -1.27 15.98 6.19
C TYR A 167 -2.05 16.54 7.37
N LEU A 168 -2.74 17.68 7.19
CA LEU A 168 -3.51 18.31 8.26
C LEU A 168 -4.62 17.39 8.78
N LYS A 169 -5.37 16.75 7.89
CA LYS A 169 -6.44 15.80 8.24
C LYS A 169 -5.92 14.55 8.96
N ILE A 170 -4.81 13.99 8.49
CA ILE A 170 -4.20 12.77 9.09
C ILE A 170 -3.62 13.12 10.46
N ARG A 171 -2.90 14.23 10.58
CA ARG A 171 -2.25 14.67 11.82
C ARG A 171 -3.20 14.72 13.01
N GLU A 172 -4.42 15.19 12.80
CA GLU A 172 -5.44 15.28 13.87
C GLU A 172 -5.90 13.91 14.38
N LEU A 173 -5.80 12.87 13.56
CA LEU A 173 -6.23 11.50 13.91
C LEU A 173 -5.12 10.67 14.57
N VAL A 174 -3.86 10.98 14.31
CA VAL A 174 -2.72 10.18 14.80
C VAL A 174 -2.69 10.05 16.33
N PRO A 175 -2.86 11.13 17.15
CA PRO A 175 -2.86 10.99 18.58
C PRO A 175 -3.93 10.06 19.12
N LEU A 176 -5.08 10.01 18.46
CA LEU A 176 -6.20 9.18 18.90
C LEU A 176 -6.00 7.71 18.51
N TYR A 177 -5.61 7.44 17.26
CA TYR A 177 -5.59 6.08 16.71
C TYR A 177 -4.25 5.36 16.86
N GLU A 178 -3.14 6.09 16.89
CA GLU A 178 -1.79 5.50 16.95
C GLU A 178 -1.00 5.92 18.20
N GLY A 179 -1.57 6.75 19.05
CA GLY A 179 -0.88 7.22 20.25
C GLY A 179 -1.67 6.94 21.51
N PHE A 180 -2.65 7.77 21.76
CA PHE A 180 -3.23 7.97 23.09
C PHE A 180 -4.02 6.76 23.62
N LEU A 181 -4.82 6.11 22.78
CA LEU A 181 -5.71 5.02 23.19
C LEU A 181 -5.20 3.62 22.84
N THR A 182 -4.13 3.51 22.06
CA THR A 182 -3.66 2.22 21.56
C THR A 182 -2.32 1.82 22.14
N TYR A 183 -1.23 2.35 21.59
CA TYR A 183 0.14 1.91 21.92
C TYR A 183 0.94 2.92 22.71
N GLY A 184 0.35 4.04 23.11
CA GLY A 184 1.07 5.14 23.76
C GLY A 184 2.02 5.92 22.83
N GLY A 185 1.91 5.69 21.50
CA GLY A 185 2.76 6.32 20.51
C GLY A 185 4.18 5.73 20.44
N MET A 186 5.09 6.48 19.82
CA MET A 186 6.51 6.13 19.79
C MET A 186 7.16 6.36 21.15
N SER A 187 8.11 5.50 21.48
CA SER A 187 8.96 5.72 22.65
C SER A 187 9.85 6.96 22.45
N VAL A 188 9.92 7.83 23.45
CA VAL A 188 10.80 9.01 23.43
C VAL A 188 12.28 8.65 23.16
N ARG A 189 12.69 7.42 23.52
CA ARG A 189 14.05 6.93 23.24
C ARG A 189 14.32 6.61 21.79
N GLU A 190 13.28 6.49 20.98
CA GLU A 190 13.35 6.08 19.57
C GLU A 190 13.08 7.27 18.63
N MET A 191 12.77 8.45 19.16
CA MET A 191 12.66 9.71 18.45
C MET A 191 13.97 10.47 18.45
#